data_e16c5349071cc69f7124b5a69d4d2925
#
_entry.id   e16c5349071cc69f7124b5a69d4d2925
#
_cell.length_a   1.000
_cell.length_b   1.000
_cell.length_c   1.000
_cell.angle_alpha   90.00
_cell.angle_beta   90.00
_cell.angle_gamma   90.00
#
_symmetry.space_group_name_H-M   'P 1'
#
loop_
_entity.id
_entity.type
_entity.pdbx_description
1 polymer ?
#
loop_
_entity_poly.entity_id
_entity_poly.type
_entity_poly.pdbx_seq_one_letter_code
_entity_poly.pdbx_strand_id
1 'polypeptide(L)'
;MSPSAPLSHRVESRELDRARLLSKVRGHAVAVSSVRDASPSLIASAEVLGESCQKPCPICHRKTLKLTRWIHSKWLGEKSGTARSVREIQKVLEDFAVAHAGSTASETDAELSIHTVEVCLHCKWNFLVRHEVVTPG
;
A
#
# COMPACT_ATOMS: atom_id res chain seq x y z
N MET A 1 -24.81 -15.73 -13.04
CA MET A 1 -23.60 -14.94 -12.83
C MET A 1 -23.98 -13.60 -12.20
N SER A 2 -23.43 -13.35 -11.05
CA SER A 2 -23.68 -12.07 -10.41
C SER A 2 -22.49 -11.17 -10.66
N PRO A 3 -22.60 -10.23 -11.58
CA PRO A 3 -21.52 -9.28 -11.75
C PRO A 3 -21.42 -8.44 -10.48
N SER A 4 -20.26 -8.39 -9.91
CA SER A 4 -19.97 -7.36 -8.93
C SER A 4 -20.17 -6.02 -9.62
N ALA A 5 -20.67 -5.02 -8.89
CA ALA A 5 -20.77 -3.68 -9.44
C ALA A 5 -19.38 -3.21 -9.86
N PRO A 6 -19.26 -2.48 -10.97
CA PRO A 6 -17.96 -1.95 -11.36
C PRO A 6 -17.42 -1.03 -10.27
N LEU A 7 -16.12 -1.10 -10.05
CA LEU A 7 -15.43 -0.23 -9.10
C LEU A 7 -14.62 0.81 -9.85
N SER A 8 -14.57 2.00 -9.29
CA SER A 8 -13.75 3.08 -9.79
C SER A 8 -12.47 3.14 -8.94
N HIS A 9 -11.31 3.17 -9.58
CA HIS A 9 -10.02 3.22 -8.91
C HIS A 9 -9.33 4.54 -9.25
N ARG A 10 -8.99 5.30 -8.22
CA ARG A 10 -8.18 6.50 -8.38
C ARG A 10 -6.82 6.20 -7.76
N VAL A 11 -5.81 6.13 -8.62
CA VAL A 11 -4.45 5.76 -8.21
C VAL A 11 -3.57 6.99 -8.16
N GLU A 12 -2.86 7.15 -7.05
CA GLU A 12 -1.85 8.17 -6.88
C GLU A 12 -0.51 7.48 -6.70
N SER A 13 0.34 7.58 -7.72
CA SER A 13 1.70 7.08 -7.65
C SER A 13 2.58 8.11 -6.95
N ARG A 14 3.46 7.65 -6.06
CA ARG A 14 4.42 8.50 -5.37
C ARG A 14 5.85 8.22 -5.81
N GLU A 15 5.99 7.66 -7.02
CA GLU A 15 7.31 7.32 -7.57
C GLU A 15 8.19 8.56 -7.77
N LEU A 16 7.60 9.69 -8.14
CA LEU A 16 8.35 10.94 -8.29
C LEU A 16 8.85 11.45 -6.93
N ASP A 17 8.02 11.38 -5.92
CA ASP A 17 8.41 11.76 -4.55
C ASP A 17 9.52 10.85 -4.04
N ARG A 18 9.44 9.56 -4.36
CA ARG A 18 10.47 8.58 -4.02
C ARG A 18 11.81 8.96 -4.66
N ALA A 19 11.80 9.29 -5.94
CA ALA A 19 12.99 9.69 -6.66
C ALA A 19 13.60 10.98 -6.07
N ARG A 20 12.76 11.94 -5.70
CA ARG A 20 13.21 13.18 -5.07
C ARG A 20 13.84 12.92 -3.71
N LEU A 21 13.22 12.07 -2.89
CA LEU A 21 13.76 11.71 -1.59
C LEU A 21 15.11 11.02 -1.72
N LEU A 22 15.22 10.06 -2.64
CA LEU A 22 16.48 9.33 -2.86
C LEU A 22 17.59 10.28 -3.35
N SER A 23 17.24 11.26 -4.18
CA SER A 23 18.18 12.28 -4.61
C SER A 23 18.71 13.10 -3.42
N LYS A 24 17.82 13.46 -2.49
CA LYS A 24 18.21 14.20 -1.29
C LYS A 24 19.10 13.37 -0.37
N VAL A 25 18.84 12.07 -0.27
CA VAL A 25 19.66 11.16 0.53
C VAL A 25 21.07 11.06 -0.09
N ARG A 26 21.15 10.88 -1.42
CA ARG A 26 22.43 10.82 -2.12
C ARG A 26 23.22 12.12 -1.99
N GLY A 27 22.55 13.25 -1.99
CA GLY A 27 23.15 14.58 -1.84
C GLY A 27 23.38 15.01 -0.40
N HIS A 28 23.12 14.13 0.57
CA HIS A 28 23.27 14.39 2.01
C HIS A 28 22.37 15.51 2.55
N ALA A 29 21.33 15.91 1.82
CA ALA A 29 20.33 16.86 2.31
C ALA A 29 19.39 16.21 3.32
N VAL A 30 19.24 14.88 3.24
CA VAL A 30 18.44 14.09 4.17
C VAL A 30 19.34 12.96 4.67
N ALA A 31 19.38 12.76 5.99
CA ALA A 31 20.19 11.69 6.59
C ALA A 31 19.60 10.33 6.22
N VAL A 32 20.47 9.39 5.82
CA VAL A 32 20.05 8.04 5.44
C VAL A 32 19.34 7.33 6.59
N SER A 33 19.73 7.60 7.84
CA SER A 33 19.09 7.00 9.01
C SER A 33 17.63 7.34 9.14
N SER A 34 17.21 8.51 8.65
CA SER A 34 15.81 8.96 8.74
C SER A 34 14.88 8.22 7.80
N VAL A 35 15.43 7.53 6.79
CA VAL A 35 14.63 6.74 5.83
C VAL A 35 14.76 5.24 6.06
N ARG A 36 15.53 4.82 7.08
CA ARG A 36 15.69 3.43 7.49
C ARG A 36 15.03 3.21 8.84
N ASP A 37 13.77 3.57 8.92
CA ASP A 37 13.01 3.66 10.17
C ASP A 37 11.74 2.81 10.18
N ALA A 38 11.67 1.78 9.36
CA ALA A 38 10.51 0.89 9.35
C ALA A 38 10.28 0.31 10.74
N SER A 39 9.03 0.40 11.21
CA SER A 39 8.67 -0.14 12.52
C SER A 39 8.74 -1.67 12.53
N PRO A 40 8.87 -2.30 13.71
CA PRO A 40 8.81 -3.76 13.78
C PRO A 40 7.52 -4.33 13.21
N SER A 41 6.40 -3.64 13.40
CA SER A 41 5.10 -4.04 12.87
C SER A 41 5.09 -4.03 11.33
N LEU A 42 5.67 -3.01 10.73
CA LEU A 42 5.76 -2.90 9.29
C LEU A 42 6.67 -3.99 8.71
N ILE A 43 7.81 -4.24 9.34
CA ILE A 43 8.74 -5.31 8.94
C ILE A 43 8.04 -6.66 9.01
N ALA A 44 7.34 -6.95 10.12
CA ALA A 44 6.65 -8.23 10.30
C ALA A 44 5.56 -8.43 9.23
N SER A 45 4.77 -7.41 8.94
CA SER A 45 3.73 -7.52 7.91
C SER A 45 4.31 -7.68 6.51
N ALA A 46 5.43 -7.03 6.22
CA ALA A 46 6.11 -7.18 4.93
C ALA A 46 6.68 -8.58 4.77
N GLU A 47 7.24 -9.15 5.85
CA GLU A 47 7.80 -10.49 5.85
C GLU A 47 6.74 -11.56 5.60
N VAL A 48 5.60 -11.44 6.27
CA VAL A 48 4.54 -12.47 6.23
C VAL A 48 3.60 -12.28 5.04
N LEU A 49 3.21 -11.05 4.74
CA LEU A 49 2.16 -10.74 3.75
C LEU A 49 2.69 -10.02 2.52
N GLY A 50 3.94 -9.59 2.55
CA GLY A 50 4.53 -8.81 1.47
C GLY A 50 4.83 -9.63 0.23
N GLU A 51 4.85 -8.96 -0.90
CA GLU A 51 5.22 -9.50 -2.20
C GLU A 51 6.66 -9.12 -2.49
N SER A 52 7.47 -10.09 -2.94
CA SER A 52 8.86 -9.81 -3.27
C SER A 52 8.96 -8.85 -4.45
N CYS A 53 9.82 -7.85 -4.30
CA CYS A 53 10.09 -6.89 -5.35
C CYS A 53 11.31 -7.33 -6.16
N GLN A 54 11.23 -7.22 -7.48
CA GLN A 54 12.35 -7.60 -8.37
C GLN A 54 13.52 -6.63 -8.26
N LYS A 55 13.26 -5.40 -7.87
CA LYS A 55 14.27 -4.34 -7.77
C LYS A 55 15.07 -4.48 -6.47
N PRO A 56 16.37 -4.15 -6.48
CA PRO A 56 17.13 -4.08 -5.25
C PRO A 56 16.68 -2.88 -4.40
N CYS A 57 16.96 -2.95 -3.11
CA CYS A 57 16.73 -1.83 -2.21
C CYS A 57 17.56 -0.61 -2.67
N PRO A 58 16.96 0.58 -2.75
CA PRO A 58 17.70 1.77 -3.21
C PRO A 58 18.75 2.26 -2.21
N ILE A 59 18.71 1.77 -0.99
CA ILE A 59 19.66 2.19 0.07
C ILE A 59 20.79 1.17 0.25
N CYS A 60 20.45 -0.11 0.52
CA CYS A 60 21.46 -1.13 0.79
C CYS A 60 21.80 -2.00 -0.42
N HIS A 61 21.07 -1.86 -1.51
CA HIS A 61 21.26 -2.57 -2.79
C HIS A 61 21.07 -4.08 -2.72
N ARG A 62 20.50 -4.60 -1.63
CA ARG A 62 20.20 -6.03 -1.50
C ARG A 62 18.81 -6.31 -2.10
N LYS A 63 18.60 -7.56 -2.48
CA LYS A 63 17.30 -8.01 -3.01
C LYS A 63 16.38 -8.44 -1.89
N THR A 64 16.19 -7.56 -0.93
CA THR A 64 15.38 -7.79 0.27
C THR A 64 14.15 -6.88 0.33
N LEU A 65 13.79 -6.30 -0.81
CA LEU A 65 12.68 -5.35 -0.90
C LEU A 65 11.36 -6.09 -1.04
N LYS A 66 10.37 -5.68 -0.25
CA LYS A 66 9.00 -6.20 -0.28
C LYS A 66 8.01 -5.08 -0.50
N LEU A 67 6.89 -5.41 -1.12
CA LEU A 67 5.74 -4.52 -1.20
C LEU A 67 4.68 -5.08 -0.26
N THR A 68 4.24 -4.27 0.70
CA THR A 68 3.17 -4.64 1.61
C THR A 68 2.00 -3.66 1.44
N ARG A 69 0.78 -4.15 1.61
CA ARG A 69 -0.42 -3.37 1.37
C ARG A 69 -1.27 -3.30 2.62
N TRP A 70 -1.76 -2.09 2.89
CA TRP A 70 -2.63 -1.81 4.04
C TRP A 70 -3.95 -1.28 3.50
N ILE A 71 -5.05 -1.74 4.10
CA ILE A 71 -6.40 -1.32 3.69
C ILE A 71 -7.05 -0.48 4.79
N HIS A 72 -7.81 0.52 4.37
CA HIS A 72 -8.55 1.41 5.26
C HIS A 72 -9.93 1.67 4.69
N SER A 73 -10.96 1.50 5.51
CA SER A 73 -12.34 1.82 5.13
C SER A 73 -13.22 1.76 6.38
N LYS A 74 -14.18 2.65 6.46
CA LYS A 74 -15.21 2.56 7.52
C LYS A 74 -16.00 1.27 7.42
N TRP A 75 -16.24 0.80 6.19
CA TRP A 75 -16.94 -0.45 5.93
C TRP A 75 -16.26 -1.65 6.59
N LEU A 76 -14.94 -1.63 6.71
CA LEU A 76 -14.18 -2.71 7.31
C LEU A 76 -14.25 -2.74 8.84
N GLY A 77 -14.69 -1.64 9.47
CA GLY A 77 -14.75 -1.55 10.92
C GLY A 77 -13.41 -1.79 11.57
N GLU A 78 -13.35 -2.75 12.48
CA GLU A 78 -12.11 -3.09 13.22
C GLU A 78 -11.00 -3.63 12.32
N LYS A 79 -11.33 -4.11 11.12
CA LYS A 79 -10.36 -4.62 10.16
C LYS A 79 -9.71 -3.50 9.33
N SER A 80 -10.16 -2.26 9.52
CA SER A 80 -9.53 -1.10 8.89
C SER A 80 -8.13 -0.90 9.46
N GLY A 81 -7.18 -0.49 8.62
CA GLY A 81 -5.81 -0.26 9.04
C GLY A 81 -5.00 -1.54 9.22
N THR A 82 -5.34 -2.61 8.51
CA THR A 82 -4.64 -3.88 8.58
C THR A 82 -3.89 -4.19 7.29
N ALA A 83 -2.76 -4.89 7.44
CA ALA A 83 -1.98 -5.36 6.29
C ALA A 83 -2.63 -6.60 5.69
N ARG A 84 -2.59 -6.69 4.36
CA ARG A 84 -3.20 -7.79 3.61
C ARG A 84 -2.30 -8.26 2.48
N SER A 85 -2.37 -9.54 2.16
CA SER A 85 -1.75 -10.10 0.96
C SER A 85 -2.50 -9.62 -0.29
N VAL A 86 -1.88 -9.78 -1.46
CA VAL A 86 -2.53 -9.45 -2.74
C VAL A 86 -3.84 -10.21 -2.90
N ARG A 87 -3.83 -11.49 -2.55
CA ARG A 87 -5.03 -12.34 -2.66
C ARG A 87 -6.14 -11.85 -1.72
N GLU A 88 -5.78 -11.49 -0.51
CA GLU A 88 -6.76 -10.96 0.45
C GLU A 88 -7.34 -9.64 0.00
N ILE A 89 -6.52 -8.77 -0.58
CA ILE A 89 -6.98 -7.48 -1.13
C ILE A 89 -8.01 -7.75 -2.24
N GLN A 90 -7.74 -8.69 -3.12
CA GLN A 90 -8.64 -9.05 -4.20
C GLN A 90 -10.00 -9.52 -3.66
N LYS A 91 -9.99 -10.36 -2.63
CA LYS A 91 -11.21 -10.82 -1.98
C LYS A 91 -11.98 -9.67 -1.32
N VAL A 92 -11.28 -8.77 -0.66
CA VAL A 92 -11.89 -7.60 -0.03
C VAL A 92 -12.56 -6.72 -1.10
N LEU A 93 -11.90 -6.52 -2.24
CA LEU A 93 -12.48 -5.72 -3.33
C LEU A 93 -13.74 -6.36 -3.91
N GLU A 94 -13.76 -7.68 -4.05
CA GLU A 94 -14.95 -8.41 -4.50
C GLU A 94 -16.10 -8.23 -3.51
N ASP A 95 -15.82 -8.40 -2.22
CA ASP A 95 -16.84 -8.24 -1.18
C ASP A 95 -17.33 -6.79 -1.11
N PHE A 96 -16.43 -5.84 -1.26
CA PHE A 96 -16.77 -4.41 -1.27
C PHE A 96 -17.70 -4.08 -2.45
N ALA A 97 -17.41 -4.60 -3.63
CA ALA A 97 -18.22 -4.37 -4.83
C ALA A 97 -19.63 -4.91 -4.63
N VAL A 98 -19.77 -6.10 -4.05
CA VAL A 98 -21.07 -6.70 -3.77
C VAL A 98 -21.83 -5.89 -2.73
N ALA A 99 -21.17 -5.53 -1.63
CA ALA A 99 -21.80 -4.79 -0.52
C ALA A 99 -22.28 -3.40 -0.93
N HIS A 100 -21.64 -2.77 -1.90
CA HIS A 100 -21.94 -1.41 -2.33
C HIS A 100 -22.58 -1.33 -3.72
N ALA A 101 -23.12 -2.44 -4.22
CA ALA A 101 -23.85 -2.44 -5.48
C ALA A 101 -25.04 -1.47 -5.36
N GLY A 102 -25.12 -0.51 -6.28
CA GLY A 102 -26.14 0.52 -6.26
C GLY A 102 -25.83 1.75 -5.41
N SER A 103 -24.71 1.74 -4.68
CA SER A 103 -24.26 2.90 -3.93
C SER A 103 -23.62 3.95 -4.84
N THR A 104 -23.52 5.18 -4.32
CA THR A 104 -22.88 6.27 -5.05
C THR A 104 -21.52 6.57 -4.42
N ALA A 105 -20.60 7.11 -5.24
CA ALA A 105 -19.27 7.48 -4.78
C ALA A 105 -19.27 8.60 -3.74
N SER A 106 -20.40 9.29 -3.56
CA SER A 106 -20.52 10.36 -2.56
C SER A 106 -20.85 9.85 -1.16
N GLU A 107 -21.19 8.58 -1.01
CA GLU A 107 -21.47 8.00 0.30
C GLU A 107 -20.15 7.78 1.05
N THR A 108 -20.09 8.26 2.30
CA THR A 108 -18.85 8.23 3.10
C THR A 108 -18.32 6.83 3.38
N ASP A 109 -19.23 5.84 3.51
CA ASP A 109 -18.85 4.46 3.78
C ASP A 109 -18.50 3.68 2.51
N ALA A 110 -18.74 4.27 1.35
CA ALA A 110 -18.50 3.64 0.06
C ALA A 110 -17.12 3.98 -0.50
N GLU A 111 -16.11 3.94 0.37
CA GLU A 111 -14.73 4.23 -0.02
C GLU A 111 -13.79 3.25 0.67
N LEU A 112 -12.84 2.73 -0.09
CA LEU A 112 -11.80 1.85 0.41
C LEU A 112 -10.46 2.37 -0.08
N SER A 113 -9.49 2.52 0.83
CA SER A 113 -8.14 2.97 0.49
C SER A 113 -7.17 1.80 0.60
N ILE A 114 -6.24 1.74 -0.36
CA ILE A 114 -5.15 0.76 -0.35
C ILE A 114 -3.84 1.53 -0.40
N HIS A 115 -3.00 1.32 0.62
CA HIS A 115 -1.66 1.92 0.69
C HIS A 115 -0.64 0.84 0.40
N THR A 116 0.19 1.05 -0.61
CA THR A 116 1.28 0.14 -0.96
C THR A 116 2.59 0.74 -0.47
N VAL A 117 3.28 0.03 0.41
CA VAL A 117 4.52 0.47 1.03
C VAL A 117 5.64 -0.46 0.61
N GLU A 118 6.74 0.12 0.17
CA GLU A 118 7.98 -0.56 -0.14
C GLU A 118 8.80 -0.67 1.15
N VAL A 119 9.25 -1.87 1.51
CA VAL A 119 9.98 -2.10 2.76
C VAL A 119 11.17 -3.00 2.51
N CYS A 120 12.34 -2.59 2.97
CA CYS A 120 13.52 -3.44 2.94
C CYS A 120 13.66 -4.19 4.26
N LEU A 121 13.63 -5.51 4.21
CA LEU A 121 13.74 -6.34 5.40
C LEU A 121 15.14 -6.29 6.04
N HIS A 122 16.15 -5.86 5.28
CA HIS A 122 17.53 -5.81 5.75
C HIS A 122 17.87 -4.48 6.42
N CYS A 123 17.65 -3.35 5.73
CA CYS A 123 18.11 -2.05 6.23
C CYS A 123 16.99 -1.17 6.79
N LYS A 124 15.73 -1.62 6.71
CA LYS A 124 14.54 -0.91 7.21
C LYS A 124 14.15 0.32 6.37
N TRP A 125 14.65 0.43 5.13
CA TRP A 125 14.13 1.42 4.20
C TRP A 125 12.64 1.20 4.01
N ASN A 126 11.86 2.28 4.00
CA ASN A 126 10.43 2.17 3.69
C ASN A 126 9.95 3.44 3.02
N PHE A 127 8.97 3.28 2.13
CA PHE A 127 8.37 4.41 1.44
C PHE A 127 6.96 4.03 0.95
N LEU A 128 6.00 4.93 1.14
CA LEU A 128 4.66 4.77 0.58
C LEU A 128 4.74 5.08 -0.92
N VAL A 129 4.73 4.04 -1.75
CA VAL A 129 4.93 4.21 -3.20
C VAL A 129 3.63 4.44 -3.96
N ARG A 130 2.49 4.08 -3.36
CA ARG A 130 1.21 4.15 -4.07
C ARG A 130 0.05 4.25 -3.10
N HIS A 131 -0.89 5.11 -3.41
CA HIS A 131 -2.15 5.24 -2.70
C HIS A 131 -3.27 5.07 -3.70
N GLU A 132 -4.24 4.22 -3.40
CA GLU A 132 -5.35 3.93 -4.27
C GLU A 132 -6.65 4.11 -3.50
N VAL A 133 -7.61 4.83 -4.10
CA VAL A 133 -8.95 4.99 -3.52
C VAL A 133 -9.94 4.30 -4.45
N VAL A 134 -10.70 3.37 -3.88
CA VAL A 134 -11.68 2.56 -4.59
C VAL A 134 -13.08 2.96 -4.15
N THR A 135 -13.94 3.25 -5.11
CA THR A 135 -15.34 3.63 -4.87
C THR A 135 -16.25 2.86 -5.81
N PRO A 136 -17.56 2.78 -5.51
CA PRO A 136 -18.53 2.23 -6.46
C PRO A 136 -18.50 3.03 -7.76
N GLY A 137 -18.49 2.34 -8.88
CA GLY A 137 -18.29 2.90 -10.22
C GLY A 137 -19.49 3.60 -10.85
#